data_0662d51ed0be2c48fc98e679c9f6652d
#
_entry.id   0662d51ed0be2c48fc98e679c9f6652d
#
_cell.length_a   1.000
_cell.length_b   1.000
_cell.length_c   1.000
_cell.angle_alpha   90.00
_cell.angle_beta   90.00
_cell.angle_gamma   90.00
#
_symmetry.space_group_name_H-M   'P 1'
#
loop_
_entity.id
_entity.type
_entity.pdbx_description
1 polymer ?
#
loop_
_entity_poly.entity_id
_entity_poly.type
_entity_poly.pdbx_seq_one_letter_code
_entity_poly.pdbx_strand_id
1 'polypeptide(L)'
;MGQKVHPTGFRIGVTEQWRSRWYANKKDFAKNLVEDQKIRKFIRKEWQFAAIPKVEIERTGELVTVFVHTARPGVLIGKKGTKVDEFRMELEKLTGKPVRMKIIEVHRPEMEASLVAEAIAEQLGKRINYRRALKKVADTSIAAGAKGIKIRVAGRLQGAEMSRVGMFRKGRVPCGTLRAQLDYGFATAVTKSGALGCKVWIFKG
;
A
#
# COMPACT_ATOMS: atom_id res chain seq x y z
N MET A 1 -25.14 9.87 -1.20
CA MET A 1 -23.75 10.34 -1.01
C MET A 1 -23.03 10.31 -2.34
N GLY A 2 -22.38 11.39 -2.74
CA GLY A 2 -21.70 11.48 -4.03
C GLY A 2 -20.51 10.53 -4.17
N GLN A 3 -20.17 10.21 -5.39
CA GLN A 3 -18.99 9.44 -5.79
C GLN A 3 -17.72 10.20 -5.37
N LYS A 4 -16.70 9.47 -4.94
CA LYS A 4 -15.43 10.07 -4.52
C LYS A 4 -14.31 9.57 -5.41
N VAL A 5 -13.53 10.50 -5.96
CA VAL A 5 -12.35 10.19 -6.75
C VAL A 5 -11.28 9.53 -5.86
N HIS A 6 -10.50 8.62 -6.43
CA HIS A 6 -9.37 8.00 -5.73
C HIS A 6 -8.33 9.06 -5.35
N PRO A 7 -7.94 9.19 -4.07
CA PRO A 7 -7.08 10.30 -3.62
C PRO A 7 -5.74 10.38 -4.34
N THR A 8 -5.09 9.24 -4.56
CA THR A 8 -3.82 9.19 -5.31
C THR A 8 -4.04 9.57 -6.78
N GLY A 9 -5.07 8.99 -7.44
CA GLY A 9 -5.39 9.29 -8.84
C GLY A 9 -5.70 10.77 -9.09
N PHE A 10 -6.37 11.42 -8.14
CA PHE A 10 -6.69 12.84 -8.19
C PHE A 10 -5.44 13.75 -8.12
N ARG A 11 -4.34 13.25 -7.54
CA ARG A 11 -3.10 14.00 -7.29
C ARG A 11 -1.93 13.65 -8.19
N ILE A 12 -2.11 12.67 -9.08
CA ILE A 12 -1.08 12.30 -10.06
C ILE A 12 -0.77 13.50 -10.97
N GLY A 13 0.51 13.78 -11.14
CA GLY A 13 1.01 14.91 -11.92
C GLY A 13 1.07 16.24 -11.17
N VAL A 14 0.53 16.34 -9.95
CA VAL A 14 0.62 17.54 -9.10
C VAL A 14 1.51 17.29 -7.89
N THR A 15 1.09 16.39 -6.97
CA THR A 15 1.84 16.05 -5.76
C THR A 15 2.34 14.61 -5.73
N GLU A 16 1.72 13.74 -6.52
CA GLU A 16 2.07 12.32 -6.62
C GLU A 16 2.61 12.00 -8.00
N GLN A 17 3.60 11.12 -8.05
CA GLN A 17 4.16 10.61 -9.29
C GLN A 17 3.56 9.25 -9.67
N TRP A 18 3.67 8.90 -10.94
CA TRP A 18 3.29 7.59 -11.44
C TRP A 18 4.12 6.48 -10.76
N ARG A 19 3.46 5.38 -10.43
CA ARG A 19 4.13 4.19 -9.86
C ARG A 19 4.77 3.30 -10.91
N SER A 20 4.40 3.47 -12.17
CA SER A 20 5.07 2.89 -13.34
C SER A 20 5.52 4.02 -14.20
N ARG A 21 6.83 4.14 -14.44
CA ARG A 21 7.48 5.23 -15.20
C ARG A 21 8.16 4.63 -16.41
N TRP A 22 7.40 4.48 -17.48
CA TRP A 22 7.89 3.99 -18.76
C TRP A 22 6.96 4.41 -19.89
N TYR A 23 7.49 4.37 -21.10
CA TYR A 23 6.75 4.58 -22.34
C TYR A 23 6.87 3.33 -23.22
N ALA A 24 5.81 2.97 -23.90
CA ALA A 24 5.79 1.86 -24.85
C ALA A 24 4.84 2.14 -26.01
N ASN A 25 5.10 1.53 -27.15
CA ASN A 25 4.23 1.57 -28.31
C ASN A 25 2.90 0.86 -28.02
N LYS A 26 1.87 1.17 -28.79
CA LYS A 26 0.51 0.63 -28.62
C LYS A 26 0.47 -0.91 -28.55
N LYS A 27 1.35 -1.59 -29.31
CA LYS A 27 1.42 -3.06 -29.32
C LYS A 27 2.01 -3.66 -28.04
N ASP A 28 2.99 -2.98 -27.44
CA ASP A 28 3.74 -3.50 -26.29
C ASP A 28 3.20 -2.98 -24.94
N PHE A 29 2.40 -1.91 -24.99
CA PHE A 29 1.83 -1.30 -23.80
C PHE A 29 1.03 -2.30 -22.94
N ALA A 30 0.14 -3.07 -23.56
CA ALA A 30 -0.69 -4.05 -22.87
C ALA A 30 0.15 -5.16 -22.21
N LYS A 31 1.18 -5.65 -22.92
CA LYS A 31 2.10 -6.68 -22.39
C LYS A 31 2.84 -6.16 -21.15
N ASN A 32 3.44 -4.98 -21.25
CA ASN A 32 4.19 -4.39 -20.16
C ASN A 32 3.30 -4.08 -18.94
N LEU A 33 2.06 -3.65 -19.16
CA LEU A 33 1.10 -3.39 -18.08
C LEU A 33 0.74 -4.69 -17.32
N VAL A 34 0.51 -5.78 -18.06
CA VAL A 34 0.22 -7.09 -17.46
C VAL A 34 1.43 -7.62 -16.69
N GLU A 35 2.64 -7.45 -17.22
CA GLU A 35 3.90 -7.81 -16.54
C GLU A 35 4.05 -7.02 -15.24
N ASP A 36 3.86 -5.70 -15.25
CA ASP A 36 3.92 -4.86 -14.04
C ASP A 36 2.92 -5.32 -12.97
N GLN A 37 1.72 -5.71 -13.38
CA GLN A 37 0.71 -6.21 -12.47
C GLN A 37 1.10 -7.58 -11.87
N LYS A 38 1.73 -8.45 -12.67
CA LYS A 38 2.26 -9.74 -12.18
C LYS A 38 3.37 -9.51 -11.15
N ILE A 39 4.33 -8.62 -11.44
CA ILE A 39 5.40 -8.23 -10.51
C ILE A 39 4.82 -7.73 -9.19
N ARG A 40 3.87 -6.78 -9.22
CA ARG A 40 3.26 -6.25 -8.01
C ARG A 40 2.48 -7.29 -7.20
N LYS A 41 1.77 -8.18 -7.86
CA LYS A 41 1.05 -9.28 -7.19
C LYS A 41 2.02 -10.26 -6.54
N PHE A 42 3.09 -10.61 -7.25
CA PHE A 42 4.13 -11.50 -6.76
C PHE A 42 4.80 -10.93 -5.51
N ILE A 43 5.27 -9.67 -5.58
CA ILE A 43 5.88 -8.98 -4.43
C ILE A 43 4.96 -8.98 -3.21
N ARG A 44 3.69 -8.65 -3.39
CA ARG A 44 2.73 -8.63 -2.28
C ARG A 44 2.46 -9.99 -1.68
N LYS A 45 2.48 -11.05 -2.49
CA LYS A 45 2.22 -12.42 -2.03
C LYS A 45 3.39 -12.99 -1.24
N GLU A 46 4.59 -12.93 -1.81
CA GLU A 46 5.78 -13.57 -1.23
C GLU A 46 6.37 -12.75 -0.07
N TRP A 47 6.27 -11.42 -0.13
CA TRP A 47 6.93 -10.50 0.80
C TRP A 47 5.98 -9.71 1.69
N GLN A 48 4.86 -10.31 2.04
CA GLN A 48 3.87 -9.70 2.93
C GLN A 48 4.46 -9.25 4.28
N PHE A 49 5.43 -10.00 4.82
CA PHE A 49 6.09 -9.70 6.11
C PHE A 49 7.08 -8.52 6.05
N ALA A 50 7.48 -8.12 4.86
CA ALA A 50 8.45 -7.03 4.67
C ALA A 50 7.82 -5.64 4.82
N ALA A 51 6.52 -5.54 5.01
CA ALA A 51 5.79 -4.27 5.13
C ALA A 51 6.11 -3.30 3.97
N ILE A 52 5.63 -3.62 2.78
CA ILE A 52 5.90 -2.90 1.53
C ILE A 52 4.73 -1.95 1.21
N PRO A 53 4.85 -0.64 1.49
CA PRO A 53 3.79 0.32 1.18
C PRO A 53 3.66 0.62 -0.31
N LYS A 54 4.77 0.66 -1.05
CA LYS A 54 4.81 1.12 -2.43
C LYS A 54 5.83 0.33 -3.24
N VAL A 55 5.46 0.02 -4.49
CA VAL A 55 6.36 -0.58 -5.50
C VAL A 55 6.31 0.31 -6.73
N GLU A 56 7.48 0.81 -7.16
CA GLU A 56 7.63 1.58 -8.39
C GLU A 56 8.41 0.77 -9.42
N ILE A 57 8.04 0.92 -10.69
CA ILE A 57 8.64 0.18 -11.78
C ILE A 57 9.06 1.16 -12.87
N GLU A 58 10.34 1.09 -13.26
CA GLU A 58 10.89 1.80 -14.40
C GLU A 58 11.34 0.79 -15.46
N ARG A 59 11.15 1.14 -16.72
CA ARG A 59 11.61 0.34 -17.85
C ARG A 59 12.47 1.19 -18.77
N THR A 60 13.68 0.70 -19.03
CA THR A 60 14.62 1.34 -19.96
C THR A 60 15.05 0.28 -20.98
N GLY A 61 14.42 0.30 -22.15
CA GLY A 61 14.59 -0.77 -23.14
C GLY A 61 14.08 -2.11 -22.56
N GLU A 62 14.96 -3.11 -22.53
CA GLU A 62 14.63 -4.43 -21.99
C GLU A 62 14.84 -4.53 -20.47
N LEU A 63 15.59 -3.61 -19.86
CA LEU A 63 15.88 -3.63 -18.44
C LEU A 63 14.67 -3.14 -17.62
N VAL A 64 14.25 -3.94 -16.67
CA VAL A 64 13.19 -3.61 -15.71
C VAL A 64 13.82 -3.27 -14.36
N THR A 65 13.65 -2.04 -13.89
CA THR A 65 14.11 -1.61 -12.56
C THR A 65 12.92 -1.54 -11.61
N VAL A 66 12.96 -2.31 -10.54
CA VAL A 66 11.91 -2.37 -9.52
C VAL A 66 12.40 -1.72 -8.25
N PHE A 67 11.76 -0.62 -7.83
CA PHE A 67 12.00 0.04 -6.55
C PHE A 67 11.00 -0.47 -5.53
N VAL A 68 11.49 -1.12 -4.50
CA VAL A 68 10.68 -1.66 -3.41
C VAL A 68 10.88 -0.80 -2.17
N HIS A 69 9.85 -0.03 -1.82
CA HIS A 69 9.84 0.69 -0.56
C HIS A 69 9.44 -0.28 0.55
N THR A 70 10.23 -0.35 1.62
CA THR A 70 9.98 -1.27 2.73
C THR A 70 10.29 -0.62 4.07
N ALA A 71 9.49 -0.96 5.08
CA ALA A 71 9.76 -0.58 6.47
C ALA A 71 10.71 -1.55 7.17
N ARG A 72 10.99 -2.72 6.56
CA ARG A 72 11.85 -3.77 7.14
C ARG A 72 12.86 -4.28 6.12
N PRO A 73 13.85 -3.47 5.73
CA PRO A 73 14.81 -3.82 4.69
C PRO A 73 15.60 -5.09 5.02
N GLY A 74 15.91 -5.34 6.29
CA GLY A 74 16.62 -6.53 6.72
C GLY A 74 15.91 -7.86 6.39
N VAL A 75 14.58 -7.87 6.34
CA VAL A 75 13.80 -9.06 5.96
C VAL A 75 13.97 -9.37 4.49
N LEU A 76 14.02 -8.32 3.65
CA LEU A 76 14.22 -8.43 2.20
C LEU A 76 15.66 -8.81 1.85
N ILE A 77 16.63 -8.17 2.48
CA ILE A 77 18.05 -8.39 2.19
C ILE A 77 18.48 -9.80 2.63
N GLY A 78 17.99 -10.24 3.79
CA GLY A 78 18.38 -11.53 4.35
C GLY A 78 19.84 -11.60 4.78
N LYS A 79 20.31 -12.79 5.09
CA LYS A 79 21.72 -13.00 5.45
C LYS A 79 22.60 -12.88 4.19
N LYS A 80 23.56 -11.96 4.21
CA LYS A 80 24.52 -11.70 3.10
C LYS A 80 23.89 -11.39 1.73
N GLY A 81 22.61 -10.94 1.69
CA GLY A 81 21.97 -10.57 0.43
C GLY A 81 21.34 -11.72 -0.37
N THR A 82 21.44 -12.96 0.10
CA THR A 82 20.95 -14.15 -0.66
C THR A 82 19.48 -14.06 -1.06
N LYS A 83 18.62 -13.52 -0.20
CA LYS A 83 17.19 -13.40 -0.50
C LYS A 83 16.90 -12.40 -1.62
N VAL A 84 17.66 -11.33 -1.74
CA VAL A 84 17.51 -10.36 -2.84
C VAL A 84 17.87 -11.01 -4.17
N ASP A 85 18.95 -11.81 -4.20
CA ASP A 85 19.37 -12.48 -5.42
C ASP A 85 18.38 -13.57 -5.84
N GLU A 86 17.88 -14.37 -4.91
CA GLU A 86 16.81 -15.35 -5.15
C GLU A 86 15.57 -14.67 -5.74
N PHE A 87 15.14 -13.59 -5.12
CA PHE A 87 13.97 -12.82 -5.55
C PHE A 87 14.17 -12.19 -6.94
N ARG A 88 15.36 -11.67 -7.21
CA ARG A 88 15.73 -11.16 -8.53
C ARG A 88 15.60 -12.26 -9.59
N MET A 89 16.15 -13.45 -9.35
CA MET A 89 16.05 -14.60 -10.26
C MET A 89 14.60 -15.03 -10.50
N GLU A 90 13.75 -14.99 -9.46
CA GLU A 90 12.33 -15.30 -9.61
C GLU A 90 11.59 -14.27 -10.46
N LEU A 91 11.88 -12.97 -10.25
CA LEU A 91 11.33 -11.92 -11.11
C LEU A 91 11.81 -12.02 -12.55
N GLU A 92 13.07 -12.34 -12.79
CA GLU A 92 13.61 -12.57 -14.12
C GLU A 92 12.92 -13.77 -14.82
N LYS A 93 12.64 -14.85 -14.09
CA LYS A 93 11.83 -15.97 -14.60
C LYS A 93 10.41 -15.58 -14.97
N LEU A 94 9.77 -14.69 -14.17
CA LEU A 94 8.41 -14.22 -14.41
C LEU A 94 8.30 -13.25 -15.59
N THR A 95 9.32 -12.43 -15.82
CA THR A 95 9.30 -11.38 -16.85
C THR A 95 10.01 -11.77 -18.14
N GLY A 96 10.91 -12.77 -18.08
CA GLY A 96 11.80 -13.13 -19.20
C GLY A 96 12.79 -12.01 -19.58
N LYS A 97 12.95 -11.00 -18.72
CA LYS A 97 13.82 -9.82 -18.94
C LYS A 97 14.76 -9.64 -17.76
N PRO A 98 15.94 -9.00 -17.97
CA PRO A 98 16.81 -8.67 -16.85
C PRO A 98 16.14 -7.69 -15.88
N VAL A 99 16.15 -8.03 -14.59
CA VAL A 99 15.54 -7.22 -13.54
C VAL A 99 16.61 -6.67 -12.60
N ARG A 100 16.55 -5.36 -12.36
CA ARG A 100 17.34 -4.68 -11.32
C ARG A 100 16.42 -4.33 -10.17
N MET A 101 16.76 -4.75 -8.96
CA MET A 101 16.01 -4.42 -7.77
C MET A 101 16.73 -3.35 -6.94
N LYS A 102 15.99 -2.33 -6.49
CA LYS A 102 16.46 -1.31 -5.56
C LYS A 102 15.54 -1.27 -4.35
N ILE A 103 16.11 -1.41 -3.16
CA ILE A 103 15.40 -1.36 -1.89
C ILE A 103 15.53 0.04 -1.33
N ILE A 104 14.40 0.65 -0.96
CA ILE A 104 14.31 1.97 -0.36
C ILE A 104 13.67 1.81 1.01
N GLU A 105 14.37 2.25 2.05
CA GLU A 105 13.88 2.20 3.41
C GLU A 105 12.82 3.28 3.69
N VAL A 106 11.77 2.89 4.40
CA VAL A 106 10.72 3.79 4.87
C VAL A 106 10.91 4.03 6.37
N HIS A 107 11.39 5.22 6.73
CA HIS A 107 11.72 5.56 8.11
C HIS A 107 10.50 5.68 9.04
N ARG A 108 9.32 6.04 8.52
CA ARG A 108 8.10 6.26 9.31
C ARG A 108 6.93 5.45 8.77
N PRO A 109 6.90 4.13 9.05
CA PRO A 109 5.84 3.24 8.53
C PRO A 109 4.44 3.62 9.04
N GLU A 110 4.34 4.27 10.20
CA GLU A 110 3.07 4.74 10.78
C GLU A 110 2.43 5.90 10.00
N MET A 111 3.19 6.54 9.10
CA MET A 111 2.70 7.58 8.19
C MET A 111 2.34 7.05 6.81
N GLU A 112 2.56 5.76 6.53
CA GLU A 112 2.23 5.12 5.25
C GLU A 112 0.83 4.49 5.33
N ALA A 113 -0.14 5.05 4.59
CA ALA A 113 -1.54 4.67 4.69
C ALA A 113 -1.80 3.19 4.33
N SER A 114 -1.02 2.60 3.43
CA SER A 114 -1.13 1.18 3.08
C SER A 114 -0.74 0.28 4.24
N LEU A 115 0.39 0.55 4.92
CA LEU A 115 0.84 -0.23 6.08
C LEU A 115 -0.10 -0.09 7.26
N VAL A 116 -0.59 1.12 7.49
CA VAL A 116 -1.60 1.40 8.52
C VAL A 116 -2.90 0.64 8.24
N ALA A 117 -3.34 0.56 6.98
CA ALA A 117 -4.51 -0.22 6.59
C ALA A 117 -4.30 -1.73 6.82
N GLU A 118 -3.14 -2.26 6.49
CA GLU A 118 -2.76 -3.66 6.74
C GLU A 118 -2.71 -3.97 8.24
N ALA A 119 -2.13 -3.09 9.06
CA ALA A 119 -2.09 -3.25 10.52
C ALA A 119 -3.49 -3.26 11.14
N ILE A 120 -4.42 -2.44 10.64
CA ILE A 120 -5.82 -2.47 11.06
C ILE A 120 -6.47 -3.80 10.63
N ALA A 121 -6.25 -4.24 9.40
CA ALA A 121 -6.81 -5.48 8.88
C ALA A 121 -6.33 -6.69 9.70
N GLU A 122 -5.06 -6.74 10.08
CA GLU A 122 -4.50 -7.78 10.94
C GLU A 122 -5.16 -7.79 12.35
N GLN A 123 -5.32 -6.61 12.96
CA GLN A 123 -5.99 -6.48 14.27
C GLN A 123 -7.44 -6.94 14.22
N LEU A 124 -8.16 -6.62 13.15
CA LEU A 124 -9.55 -7.06 12.95
C LEU A 124 -9.63 -8.57 12.71
N GLY A 125 -8.68 -9.15 12.00
CA GLY A 125 -8.54 -10.60 11.84
C GLY A 125 -8.35 -11.33 13.18
N LYS A 126 -7.62 -10.71 14.11
CA LYS A 126 -7.43 -11.17 15.49
C LYS A 126 -8.62 -10.87 16.41
N ARG A 127 -9.77 -10.45 15.87
CA ARG A 127 -11.02 -10.13 16.58
C ARG A 127 -10.91 -9.03 17.64
N ILE A 128 -9.96 -8.12 17.50
CA ILE A 128 -9.87 -6.95 18.37
C ILE A 128 -11.06 -6.02 18.08
N ASN A 129 -11.62 -5.40 19.12
CA ASN A 129 -12.71 -4.45 18.95
C ASN A 129 -12.29 -3.32 18.00
N TYR A 130 -13.07 -3.14 16.93
CA TYR A 130 -12.72 -2.18 15.86
C TYR A 130 -12.55 -0.75 16.39
N ARG A 131 -13.40 -0.30 17.34
CA ARG A 131 -13.29 1.07 17.90
C ARG A 131 -11.94 1.28 18.59
N ARG A 132 -11.50 0.28 19.38
CA ARG A 132 -10.19 0.33 20.06
C ARG A 132 -9.04 0.27 19.06
N ALA A 133 -9.13 -0.59 18.05
CA ALA A 133 -8.13 -0.71 17.00
C ALA A 133 -7.96 0.60 16.21
N LEU A 134 -9.08 1.21 15.76
CA LEU A 134 -9.05 2.46 15.01
C LEU A 134 -8.47 3.62 15.82
N LYS A 135 -8.86 3.74 17.11
CA LYS A 135 -8.34 4.79 17.99
C LYS A 135 -6.83 4.63 18.21
N LYS A 136 -6.37 3.42 18.58
CA LYS A 136 -4.96 3.14 18.82
C LYS A 136 -4.10 3.49 17.62
N VAL A 137 -4.48 3.01 16.43
CA VAL A 137 -3.72 3.25 15.20
C VAL A 137 -3.72 4.73 14.83
N ALA A 138 -4.85 5.44 14.99
CA ALA A 138 -4.90 6.87 14.73
C ALA A 138 -4.00 7.66 15.67
N ASP A 139 -3.97 7.32 16.95
CA ASP A 139 -3.10 7.98 17.93
C ASP A 139 -1.62 7.74 17.60
N THR A 140 -1.24 6.52 17.18
CA THR A 140 0.12 6.19 16.75
C THR A 140 0.55 6.99 15.51
N SER A 141 -0.32 7.08 14.49
CA SER A 141 0.00 7.85 13.28
C SER A 141 0.16 9.35 13.54
N ILE A 142 -0.66 9.93 14.45
CA ILE A 142 -0.52 11.34 14.85
C ILE A 142 0.76 11.56 15.67
N ALA A 143 1.10 10.65 16.57
CA ALA A 143 2.35 10.70 17.33
C ALA A 143 3.58 10.61 16.40
N ALA A 144 3.49 9.88 15.28
CA ALA A 144 4.53 9.81 14.26
C ALA A 144 4.67 11.10 13.41
N GLY A 145 3.75 12.06 13.55
CA GLY A 145 3.80 13.37 12.90
C GLY A 145 2.76 13.60 11.80
N ALA A 146 1.77 12.73 11.65
CA ALA A 146 0.67 12.97 10.71
C ALA A 146 -0.21 14.15 11.19
N LYS A 147 -0.54 15.09 10.29
CA LYS A 147 -1.40 16.24 10.60
C LYS A 147 -2.89 15.86 10.70
N GLY A 148 -3.24 14.70 10.19
CA GLY A 148 -4.58 14.16 10.31
C GLY A 148 -4.73 12.78 9.70
N ILE A 149 -5.67 12.04 10.26
CA ILE A 149 -5.99 10.69 9.80
C ILE A 149 -7.50 10.49 9.75
N LYS A 150 -7.96 9.78 8.73
CA LYS A 150 -9.33 9.32 8.58
C LYS A 150 -9.31 7.83 8.24
N ILE A 151 -10.03 7.05 9.02
CA ILE A 151 -10.13 5.61 8.83
C ILE A 151 -11.60 5.25 8.65
N ARG A 152 -11.88 4.39 7.67
CA ARG A 152 -13.22 3.83 7.43
C ARG A 152 -13.11 2.32 7.31
N VAL A 153 -13.86 1.61 8.13
CA VAL A 153 -13.98 0.16 8.06
C VAL A 153 -15.44 -0.17 7.75
N ALA A 154 -15.66 -1.06 6.79
CA ALA A 154 -17.00 -1.46 6.37
C ALA A 154 -17.09 -2.98 6.23
N GLY A 155 -18.23 -3.53 6.60
CA GLY A 155 -18.54 -4.95 6.55
C GLY A 155 -19.25 -5.44 7.82
N ARG A 156 -19.22 -6.73 8.10
CA ARG A 156 -19.82 -7.37 9.29
C ARG A 156 -18.96 -7.15 10.53
N LEU A 157 -18.96 -5.91 11.03
CA LEU A 157 -18.15 -5.52 12.19
C LEU A 157 -18.57 -6.31 13.43
N GLN A 158 -17.60 -6.96 14.08
CA GLN A 158 -17.80 -7.80 15.26
C GLN A 158 -18.79 -8.97 15.04
N GLY A 159 -18.92 -9.46 13.82
CA GLY A 159 -19.81 -10.58 13.49
C GLY A 159 -21.29 -10.21 13.32
N ALA A 160 -21.63 -8.91 13.28
CA ALA A 160 -23.01 -8.48 13.04
C ALA A 160 -23.54 -9.07 11.72
N GLU A 161 -24.81 -9.49 11.69
CA GLU A 161 -25.44 -10.06 10.48
C GLU A 161 -25.47 -9.03 9.33
N MET A 162 -25.88 -7.82 9.63
CA MET A 162 -25.92 -6.74 8.67
C MET A 162 -24.58 -5.99 8.61
N SER A 163 -24.17 -5.57 7.42
CA SER A 163 -22.97 -4.76 7.25
C SER A 163 -23.12 -3.40 7.94
N ARG A 164 -22.08 -2.99 8.63
CA ARG A 164 -21.99 -1.69 9.30
C ARG A 164 -20.76 -0.93 8.81
N VAL A 165 -20.79 0.39 8.95
CA VAL A 165 -19.65 1.25 8.66
C VAL A 165 -19.19 1.89 9.96
N GLY A 166 -17.94 1.60 10.34
CA GLY A 166 -17.22 2.29 11.40
C GLY A 166 -16.30 3.34 10.81
N MET A 167 -16.31 4.55 11.35
CA MET A 167 -15.42 5.62 10.93
C MET A 167 -14.77 6.27 12.14
N PHE A 168 -13.48 6.58 12.00
CA PHE A 168 -12.74 7.37 12.97
C PHE A 168 -11.95 8.46 12.24
N ARG A 169 -11.94 9.67 12.80
CA ARG A 169 -11.19 10.80 12.25
C ARG A 169 -10.53 11.56 13.38
N LYS A 170 -9.25 11.93 13.19
CA LYS A 170 -8.51 12.80 14.09
C LYS A 170 -7.66 13.77 13.27
N GLY A 171 -7.68 15.04 13.62
CA GLY A 171 -7.02 16.09 12.86
C GLY A 171 -7.73 16.46 11.55
N ARG A 172 -7.02 17.18 10.68
CA ARG A 172 -7.54 17.69 9.40
C ARG A 172 -7.19 16.72 8.27
N VAL A 173 -8.15 16.39 7.41
CA VAL A 173 -7.95 15.53 6.22
C VAL A 173 -8.60 16.18 5.00
N PRO A 174 -7.86 17.03 4.26
CA PRO A 174 -8.39 17.79 3.13
C PRO A 174 -8.42 16.94 1.87
N CYS A 175 -9.48 16.15 1.67
CA CYS A 175 -9.58 15.24 0.52
C CYS A 175 -9.74 15.98 -0.82
N GLY A 176 -10.34 17.18 -0.83
CA GLY A 176 -10.60 17.96 -2.05
C GLY A 176 -9.46 18.91 -2.44
N THR A 177 -8.44 19.09 -1.61
CA THR A 177 -7.32 20.01 -1.89
C THR A 177 -6.22 19.27 -2.64
N LEU A 178 -5.93 19.66 -3.88
CA LEU A 178 -4.92 19.05 -4.75
C LEU A 178 -3.50 19.12 -4.17
N ARG A 179 -3.12 20.29 -3.67
CA ARG A 179 -1.76 20.54 -3.12
C ARG A 179 -1.49 19.83 -1.79
N ALA A 180 -2.52 19.26 -1.14
CA ALA A 180 -2.34 18.53 0.11
C ALA A 180 -1.73 17.16 -0.11
N GLN A 181 -0.65 16.86 0.58
CA GLN A 181 -0.01 15.54 0.55
C GLN A 181 -0.86 14.54 1.34
N LEU A 182 -1.74 13.85 0.65
CA LEU A 182 -2.67 12.88 1.21
C LEU A 182 -2.33 11.49 0.71
N ASP A 183 -1.86 10.64 1.60
CA ASP A 183 -1.64 9.23 1.31
C ASP A 183 -2.93 8.41 1.53
N TYR A 184 -3.11 7.37 0.73
CA TYR A 184 -4.28 6.50 0.76
C TYR A 184 -3.90 5.03 0.73
N GLY A 185 -4.46 4.28 1.68
CA GLY A 185 -4.28 2.83 1.78
C GLY A 185 -5.62 2.10 1.84
N PHE A 186 -5.64 0.91 1.25
CA PHE A 186 -6.75 -0.02 1.30
C PHE A 186 -6.24 -1.42 1.65
N ALA A 187 -6.88 -2.05 2.63
CA ALA A 187 -6.62 -3.43 2.97
C ALA A 187 -7.93 -4.18 3.26
N THR A 188 -7.93 -5.47 3.04
CA THR A 188 -9.07 -6.34 3.32
C THR A 188 -8.71 -7.27 4.47
N ALA A 189 -9.50 -7.24 5.54
CA ALA A 189 -9.40 -8.20 6.63
C ALA A 189 -10.36 -9.36 6.39
N VAL A 190 -9.84 -10.56 6.27
CA VAL A 190 -10.65 -11.78 6.18
C VAL A 190 -10.95 -12.27 7.58
N THR A 191 -12.23 -12.39 7.91
CA THR A 191 -12.71 -12.90 9.21
C THR A 191 -13.61 -14.11 8.99
N LYS A 192 -13.90 -14.85 10.06
CA LYS A 192 -14.86 -15.98 9.98
C LYS A 192 -16.26 -15.55 9.50
N SER A 193 -16.64 -14.28 9.75
CA SER A 193 -17.93 -13.72 9.36
C SER A 193 -17.93 -13.07 7.98
N GLY A 194 -16.82 -13.12 7.24
CA GLY A 194 -16.66 -12.51 5.92
C GLY A 194 -15.53 -11.49 5.85
N ALA A 195 -15.43 -10.79 4.74
CA ALA A 195 -14.40 -9.81 4.48
C ALA A 195 -14.80 -8.41 4.98
N LEU A 196 -13.85 -7.71 5.60
CA LEU A 196 -13.98 -6.32 6.05
C LEU A 196 -13.06 -5.43 5.21
N GLY A 197 -13.59 -4.39 4.60
CA GLY A 197 -12.79 -3.42 3.85
C GLY A 197 -12.31 -2.29 4.76
N CYS A 198 -10.99 -2.08 4.82
CA CYS A 198 -10.34 -1.01 5.58
C CYS A 198 -9.80 0.04 4.61
N LYS A 199 -10.25 1.29 4.74
CA LYS A 199 -9.76 2.44 3.97
C LYS A 199 -9.14 3.46 4.92
N VAL A 200 -7.93 3.90 4.62
CA VAL A 200 -7.17 4.84 5.44
C VAL A 200 -6.72 6.02 4.58
N TRP A 201 -6.86 7.21 5.10
CA TRP A 201 -6.35 8.46 4.54
C TRP A 201 -5.47 9.13 5.58
N ILE A 202 -4.24 9.44 5.24
CA ILE A 202 -3.27 10.12 6.11
C ILE A 202 -2.83 11.42 5.46
N PHE A 203 -2.99 12.51 6.15
CA PHE A 203 -2.52 13.82 5.73
C PHE A 203 -1.12 14.06 6.30
N LYS A 204 -0.12 14.14 5.42
CA LYS A 204 1.29 14.32 5.79
C LYS A 204 1.66 15.81 5.93
N GLY A 205 0.98 16.70 5.14
CA GLY A 205 1.26 18.13 5.19
C GLY A 205 0.85 18.88 3.94
#